data_b48ebb3f9f183169ad79f7f6897ffdc6
#
_entry.id   b48ebb3f9f183169ad79f7f6897ffdc6
#
_cell.length_a   1.000
_cell.length_b   1.000
_cell.length_c   1.000
_cell.angle_alpha   90.00
_cell.angle_beta   90.00
_cell.angle_gamma   90.00
#
_symmetry.space_group_name_H-M   'P 1'
#
loop_
_entity.id
_entity.type
_entity.pdbx_description
1 polymer ?
#
loop_
_entity_poly.entity_id
_entity_poly.type
_entity_poly.pdbx_seq_one_letter_code
_entity_poly.pdbx_strand_id
1 'polypeptide(L)'
;MPQNNQTLLEKTVADQWQTLPSGLTVIVRPMPGYSSTHVIFATRFGAIDRDFRLDGKEVHLPAGVAHFLEHKMFEDQDGDAFAKYAKTSDTANAFTSFDRTCYLFTATQQLDESLDVLLGMIGHPYFTEQTIAKEQGIIGQEIKMYDDS
;
A
#
# COMPACT_ATOMS: atom_id res chain seq x y z
N MET A 1 15.63 10.85 45.40
CA MET A 1 14.66 11.66 44.64
C MET A 1 14.59 11.10 43.25
N PRO A 2 13.48 10.50 42.81
CA PRO A 2 13.37 9.98 41.45
C PRO A 2 13.08 11.15 40.51
N GLN A 3 14.00 11.43 39.61
CA GLN A 3 13.78 12.42 38.56
C GLN A 3 12.86 11.84 37.48
N ASN A 4 11.85 12.59 37.27
CA ASN A 4 10.75 12.56 36.37
C ASN A 4 11.07 12.03 34.95
N ASN A 5 10.71 10.77 34.67
CA ASN A 5 10.73 10.17 33.32
C ASN A 5 9.54 10.61 32.43
N GLN A 6 8.78 11.64 32.84
CA GLN A 6 7.62 12.12 32.09
C GLN A 6 7.91 13.18 31.04
N THR A 7 9.16 13.67 30.92
CA THR A 7 9.47 14.82 30.05
C THR A 7 9.84 14.44 28.62
N LEU A 8 9.94 13.16 28.26
CA LEU A 8 10.30 12.72 26.91
C LEU A 8 9.11 12.44 25.99
N LEU A 9 7.89 12.38 26.53
CA LEU A 9 6.69 12.07 25.74
C LEU A 9 5.90 13.31 25.27
N GLU A 10 6.29 14.52 25.64
CA GLU A 10 5.48 15.74 25.42
C GLU A 10 5.96 16.69 24.32
N LYS A 11 6.90 16.30 23.47
CA LYS A 11 7.05 17.00 22.19
C LYS A 11 6.30 16.20 21.13
N THR A 12 4.98 16.29 21.13
CA THR A 12 4.18 15.91 19.99
C THR A 12 4.59 16.83 18.83
N VAL A 13 5.48 16.34 17.99
CA VAL A 13 5.81 17.06 16.76
C VAL A 13 4.57 17.00 15.90
N ALA A 14 4.05 18.17 15.51
CA ALA A 14 2.83 18.25 14.73
C ALA A 14 2.96 17.53 13.40
N ASP A 15 1.88 16.89 12.95
CA ASP A 15 1.79 16.31 11.62
C ASP A 15 2.05 17.39 10.57
N GLN A 16 2.86 17.06 9.57
CA GLN A 16 3.14 17.92 8.43
C GLN A 16 2.32 17.47 7.24
N TRP A 17 1.61 18.39 6.61
CA TRP A 17 0.72 18.13 5.48
C TRP A 17 1.19 18.91 4.26
N GLN A 18 1.29 18.22 3.13
CA GLN A 18 1.62 18.85 1.84
C GLN A 18 0.80 18.19 0.73
N THR A 19 0.19 19.00 -0.14
CA THR A 19 -0.39 18.52 -1.38
C THR A 19 0.58 18.83 -2.52
N LEU A 20 1.00 17.81 -3.24
CA LEU A 20 1.88 17.92 -4.39
C LEU A 20 1.12 18.42 -5.62
N PRO A 21 1.80 18.96 -6.66
CA PRO A 21 1.17 19.39 -7.91
C PRO A 21 0.36 18.30 -8.62
N SER A 22 0.70 17.02 -8.37
CA SER A 22 -0.05 15.84 -8.86
C SER A 22 -1.40 15.63 -8.19
N GLY A 23 -1.69 16.36 -7.10
CA GLY A 23 -2.86 16.15 -6.25
C GLY A 23 -2.64 15.14 -5.11
N LEU A 24 -1.47 14.49 -5.05
CA LEU A 24 -1.14 13.59 -3.95
C LEU A 24 -0.97 14.38 -2.65
N THR A 25 -1.69 13.99 -1.61
CA THR A 25 -1.49 14.52 -0.26
C THR A 25 -0.48 13.67 0.49
N VAL A 26 0.58 14.28 0.95
CA VAL A 26 1.62 13.66 1.78
C VAL A 26 1.44 14.11 3.22
N ILE A 27 1.44 13.17 4.14
CA ILE A 27 1.34 13.42 5.58
C ILE A 27 2.58 12.80 6.23
N VAL A 28 3.34 13.61 6.95
CA VAL A 28 4.48 13.14 7.72
C VAL A 28 4.21 13.36 9.19
N ARG A 29 4.26 12.28 9.96
CA ARG A 29 4.19 12.29 11.43
C ARG A 29 5.56 11.94 12.00
N PRO A 30 6.35 12.91 12.45
CA PRO A 30 7.60 12.61 13.12
C PRO A 30 7.34 11.91 14.46
N MET A 31 8.07 10.81 14.70
CA MET A 31 7.99 10.04 15.95
C MET A 31 9.38 9.92 16.58
N PRO A 32 9.79 10.93 17.39
CA PRO A 32 11.09 10.92 18.04
C PRO A 32 11.28 9.67 18.92
N GLY A 33 12.45 9.03 18.82
CA GLY A 33 12.80 7.83 19.58
C GLY A 33 12.47 6.51 18.89
N TYR A 34 11.81 6.54 17.73
CA TYR A 34 11.62 5.37 16.88
C TYR A 34 12.79 5.23 15.90
N SER A 35 13.26 3.99 15.69
CA SER A 35 14.37 3.67 14.78
C SER A 35 13.89 3.22 13.40
N SER A 36 12.57 3.13 13.19
CA SER A 36 11.96 2.70 11.93
C SER A 36 10.98 3.75 11.40
N THR A 37 10.82 3.77 10.09
CA THR A 37 9.81 4.57 9.40
C THR A 37 8.74 3.66 8.82
N HIS A 38 7.49 3.94 9.15
CA HIS A 38 6.34 3.25 8.58
C HIS A 38 5.74 4.12 7.49
N VAL A 39 5.59 3.57 6.29
CA VAL A 39 5.06 4.27 5.11
C VAL A 39 3.79 3.58 4.65
N ILE A 40 2.75 4.35 4.37
CA ILE A 40 1.48 3.87 3.82
C ILE A 40 1.11 4.74 2.62
N PHE A 41 0.89 4.12 1.47
CA PHE A 41 0.20 4.73 0.35
C PHE A 41 -1.23 4.21 0.32
N ALA A 42 -2.21 5.10 0.28
CA ALA A 42 -3.63 4.76 0.27
C ALA A 42 -4.35 5.34 -0.95
N THR A 43 -5.21 4.54 -1.57
CA THR A 43 -6.13 4.99 -2.60
C THR A 43 -7.56 4.98 -2.06
N ARG A 44 -8.43 5.86 -2.57
CA ARG A 44 -9.87 5.84 -2.30
C ARG A 44 -10.57 4.91 -3.29
N PHE A 45 -10.12 3.66 -3.33
CA PHE A 45 -10.70 2.62 -4.16
C PHE A 45 -10.69 1.32 -3.37
N GLY A 46 -11.85 0.79 -3.03
CA GLY A 46 -12.02 -0.40 -2.21
C GLY A 46 -13.12 -1.32 -2.73
N ALA A 47 -13.52 -2.27 -1.91
CA ALA A 47 -14.42 -3.36 -2.30
C ALA A 47 -15.83 -2.88 -2.73
N ILE A 48 -16.28 -1.71 -2.27
CA ILE A 48 -17.59 -1.15 -2.62
C ILE A 48 -17.58 -0.27 -3.87
N ASP A 49 -16.40 0.14 -4.37
CA ASP A 49 -16.26 1.04 -5.51
C ASP A 49 -16.41 0.29 -6.83
N ARG A 50 -17.59 -0.25 -7.07
CA ARG A 50 -17.90 -1.07 -8.25
C ARG A 50 -18.59 -0.31 -9.35
N ASP A 51 -19.37 0.69 -8.99
CA ASP A 51 -20.19 1.47 -9.92
C ASP A 51 -19.80 2.94 -9.80
N PHE A 52 -19.18 3.47 -10.83
CA PHE A 52 -18.74 4.86 -10.84
C PHE A 52 -18.75 5.44 -12.27
N ARG A 53 -18.50 6.73 -12.38
CA ARG A 53 -18.37 7.41 -13.67
C ARG A 53 -16.93 7.88 -13.86
N LEU A 54 -16.32 7.46 -14.97
CA LEU A 54 -14.99 7.86 -15.40
C LEU A 54 -15.07 8.54 -16.76
N ASP A 55 -14.61 9.78 -16.88
CA ASP A 55 -14.64 10.58 -18.10
C ASP A 55 -16.03 10.62 -18.75
N GLY A 56 -17.08 10.72 -17.92
CA GLY A 56 -18.48 10.78 -18.36
C GLY A 56 -19.09 9.44 -18.74
N LYS A 57 -18.33 8.34 -18.71
CA LYS A 57 -18.81 6.98 -18.98
C LYS A 57 -19.10 6.23 -17.69
N GLU A 58 -20.19 5.48 -17.67
CA GLU A 58 -20.49 4.58 -16.56
C GLU A 58 -19.59 3.35 -16.62
N VAL A 59 -19.01 3.00 -15.46
CA VAL A 59 -18.14 1.85 -15.29
C VAL A 59 -18.77 0.94 -14.24
N HIS A 60 -18.89 -0.34 -14.58
CA HIS A 60 -19.38 -1.39 -13.69
C HIS A 60 -18.30 -2.45 -13.54
N LEU A 61 -17.78 -2.62 -12.33
CA LEU A 61 -16.74 -3.59 -12.06
C LEU A 61 -17.28 -4.83 -11.36
N PRO A 62 -16.73 -6.01 -11.63
CA PRO A 62 -17.02 -7.21 -10.88
C PRO A 62 -16.63 -7.06 -9.40
N ALA A 63 -17.28 -7.81 -8.51
CA ALA A 63 -16.86 -7.91 -7.11
C ALA A 63 -15.44 -8.48 -7.03
N GLY A 64 -14.63 -7.96 -6.09
CA GLY A 64 -13.28 -8.42 -5.86
C GLY A 64 -12.19 -7.73 -6.71
N VAL A 65 -12.54 -6.81 -7.63
CA VAL A 65 -11.54 -6.11 -8.46
C VAL A 65 -10.53 -5.34 -7.63
N ALA A 66 -10.96 -4.68 -6.55
CA ALA A 66 -10.03 -3.93 -5.69
C ALA A 66 -8.98 -4.86 -5.04
N HIS A 67 -9.40 -6.02 -4.53
CA HIS A 67 -8.51 -7.04 -3.98
C HIS A 67 -7.61 -7.66 -5.06
N PHE A 68 -8.16 -7.93 -6.23
CA PHE A 68 -7.38 -8.40 -7.38
C PHE A 68 -6.27 -7.39 -7.76
N LEU A 69 -6.60 -6.10 -7.82
CA LEU A 69 -5.61 -5.05 -8.10
C LEU A 69 -4.55 -4.95 -7.00
N GLU A 70 -4.94 -5.12 -5.74
CA GLU A 70 -3.99 -5.15 -4.62
C GLU A 70 -2.87 -6.16 -4.87
N HIS A 71 -3.21 -7.41 -5.18
CA HIS A 71 -2.24 -8.45 -5.51
C HIS A 71 -1.43 -8.09 -6.76
N LYS A 72 -2.12 -7.65 -7.82
CA LYS A 72 -1.49 -7.35 -9.11
C LYS A 72 -0.46 -6.24 -9.05
N MET A 73 -0.62 -5.26 -8.17
CA MET A 73 0.31 -4.15 -8.05
C MET A 73 1.70 -4.57 -7.55
N PHE A 74 1.84 -5.73 -6.90
CA PHE A 74 3.14 -6.27 -6.51
C PHE A 74 3.89 -6.95 -7.65
N GLU A 75 3.24 -7.26 -8.77
CA GLU A 75 3.92 -7.82 -9.94
C GLU A 75 4.52 -6.72 -10.82
N ASP A 76 5.75 -6.94 -11.27
CA ASP A 76 6.51 -6.06 -12.13
C ASP A 76 7.09 -6.88 -13.31
N GLN A 77 7.56 -6.19 -14.34
CA GLN A 77 8.24 -6.82 -15.48
C GLN A 77 9.48 -7.60 -15.04
N ASP A 78 10.19 -7.13 -14.03
CA ASP A 78 11.41 -7.72 -13.49
C ASP A 78 11.15 -8.70 -12.34
N GLY A 79 9.88 -9.02 -12.04
CA GLY A 79 9.49 -9.95 -11.00
C GLY A 79 8.56 -9.35 -9.95
N ASP A 80 8.70 -9.79 -8.70
CA ASP A 80 7.84 -9.41 -7.59
C ASP A 80 8.46 -8.26 -6.78
N ALA A 81 7.67 -7.25 -6.43
CA ALA A 81 8.08 -6.15 -5.58
C ALA A 81 8.54 -6.63 -4.18
N PHE A 82 7.97 -7.71 -3.64
CA PHE A 82 8.44 -8.31 -2.39
C PHE A 82 9.91 -8.74 -2.45
N ALA A 83 10.36 -9.24 -3.61
CA ALA A 83 11.77 -9.57 -3.80
C ALA A 83 12.68 -8.32 -3.80
N LYS A 84 12.15 -7.16 -4.19
CA LYS A 84 12.87 -5.88 -4.11
C LYS A 84 12.96 -5.41 -2.65
N TYR A 85 11.88 -5.48 -1.88
CA TYR A 85 11.87 -5.18 -0.44
C TYR A 85 12.77 -6.13 0.37
N ALA A 86 12.87 -7.39 0.00
CA ALA A 86 13.77 -8.33 0.66
C ALA A 86 15.26 -7.91 0.56
N LYS A 87 15.64 -7.16 -0.49
CA LYS A 87 17.00 -6.63 -0.63
C LYS A 87 17.31 -5.49 0.35
N THR A 88 16.31 -4.74 0.76
CA THR A 88 16.45 -3.68 1.77
C THR A 88 16.25 -4.20 3.19
N SER A 89 15.95 -5.49 3.35
CA SER A 89 15.56 -6.10 4.64
C SER A 89 14.31 -5.48 5.26
N ASP A 90 13.50 -4.82 4.46
CA ASP A 90 12.25 -4.19 4.89
C ASP A 90 11.06 -5.15 4.69
N THR A 91 10.00 -4.91 5.42
CA THR A 91 8.76 -5.67 5.32
C THR A 91 7.70 -4.84 4.61
N ALA A 92 7.11 -5.41 3.56
CA ALA A 92 5.99 -4.82 2.84
C ALA A 92 4.71 -5.61 3.07
N ASN A 93 3.58 -4.94 2.94
CA ASN A 93 2.25 -5.52 3.01
C ASN A 93 1.25 -4.66 2.25
N ALA A 94 0.05 -5.19 2.03
CA ALA A 94 -1.09 -4.44 1.53
C ALA A 94 -2.38 -4.96 2.14
N PHE A 95 -3.43 -4.19 2.03
CA PHE A 95 -4.78 -4.64 2.36
C PHE A 95 -5.82 -3.86 1.58
N THR A 96 -6.91 -4.52 1.25
CA THR A 96 -8.12 -3.93 0.69
C THR A 96 -9.22 -3.91 1.73
N SER A 97 -9.83 -2.74 1.92
CA SER A 97 -11.00 -2.54 2.76
C SER A 97 -12.22 -2.14 1.92
N PHE A 98 -13.31 -1.77 2.56
CA PHE A 98 -14.53 -1.36 1.85
C PHE A 98 -14.31 -0.15 0.93
N ASP A 99 -13.62 0.88 1.41
CA ASP A 99 -13.49 2.20 0.78
C ASP A 99 -12.06 2.57 0.37
N ARG A 100 -11.10 1.66 0.55
CA ARG A 100 -9.68 1.95 0.27
C ARG A 100 -8.87 0.70 0.03
N THR A 101 -7.76 0.88 -0.69
CA THR A 101 -6.66 -0.09 -0.76
C THR A 101 -5.40 0.62 -0.28
N CYS A 102 -4.63 -0.06 0.57
CA CYS A 102 -3.40 0.47 1.16
C CYS A 102 -2.22 -0.45 0.82
N TYR A 103 -1.10 0.16 0.44
CA TYR A 103 0.20 -0.47 0.25
C TYR A 103 1.15 0.13 1.27
N LEU A 104 1.90 -0.69 1.98
CA LEU A 104 2.69 -0.22 3.10
C LEU A 104 4.01 -0.98 3.23
N PHE A 105 4.99 -0.33 3.83
CA PHE A 105 6.23 -0.96 4.25
C PHE A 105 6.76 -0.34 5.54
N THR A 106 7.69 -1.04 6.17
CA THR A 106 8.45 -0.54 7.33
C THR A 106 9.92 -0.65 7.03
N ALA A 107 10.61 0.49 7.03
CA ALA A 107 12.04 0.60 6.77
C ALA A 107 12.81 0.98 8.04
N THR A 108 14.01 0.41 8.19
CA THR A 108 14.93 0.73 9.28
C THR A 108 16.17 1.50 8.82
N GLN A 109 16.61 1.32 7.59
CA GLN A 109 17.84 1.94 7.06
C GLN A 109 17.69 2.49 5.65
N GLN A 110 17.09 1.76 4.73
CA GLN A 110 17.04 2.06 3.30
C GLN A 110 15.66 2.64 2.90
N LEU A 111 15.27 3.74 3.57
CA LEU A 111 13.95 4.35 3.35
C LEU A 111 13.75 4.79 1.90
N ASP A 112 14.75 5.43 1.29
CA ASP A 112 14.64 5.99 -0.06
C ASP A 112 14.47 4.87 -1.09
N GLU A 113 15.24 3.80 -1.00
CA GLU A 113 15.15 2.64 -1.89
C GLU A 113 13.79 1.94 -1.76
N SER A 114 13.28 1.77 -0.56
CA SER A 114 11.97 1.15 -0.33
C SER A 114 10.82 2.06 -0.76
N LEU A 115 10.98 3.37 -0.63
CA LEU A 115 10.03 4.35 -1.16
C LEU A 115 10.01 4.34 -2.69
N ASP A 116 11.17 4.23 -3.35
CA ASP A 116 11.27 4.09 -4.81
C ASP A 116 10.58 2.81 -5.30
N VAL A 117 10.70 1.69 -4.58
CA VAL A 117 9.96 0.45 -4.90
C VAL A 117 8.46 0.70 -4.81
N LEU A 118 7.96 1.32 -3.74
CA LEU A 118 6.54 1.63 -3.57
C LEU A 118 6.01 2.52 -4.69
N LEU A 119 6.69 3.63 -4.95
CA LEU A 119 6.25 4.60 -5.97
C LEU A 119 6.38 4.03 -7.39
N GLY A 120 7.40 3.23 -7.65
CA GLY A 120 7.57 2.51 -8.92
C GLY A 120 6.43 1.53 -9.18
N MET A 121 6.09 0.70 -8.20
CA MET A 121 5.00 -0.26 -8.24
C MET A 121 3.65 0.42 -8.52
N ILE A 122 3.36 1.55 -7.83
CA ILE A 122 2.10 2.27 -7.98
C ILE A 122 2.05 3.07 -9.28
N GLY A 123 3.16 3.67 -9.69
CA GLY A 123 3.24 4.52 -10.86
C GLY A 123 3.34 3.76 -12.19
N HIS A 124 3.77 2.50 -12.17
CA HIS A 124 4.04 1.70 -13.37
C HIS A 124 3.45 0.29 -13.25
N PRO A 125 2.12 0.16 -13.15
CA PRO A 125 1.49 -1.15 -13.01
C PRO A 125 1.76 -2.03 -14.23
N TYR A 126 2.07 -3.31 -14.00
CA TYR A 126 2.38 -4.29 -15.03
C TYR A 126 1.27 -5.32 -15.17
N PHE A 127 0.60 -5.30 -16.33
CA PHE A 127 -0.48 -6.22 -16.65
C PHE A 127 -0.23 -6.93 -17.98
N THR A 128 -0.30 -8.25 -17.95
CA THR A 128 -0.35 -9.11 -19.15
C THR A 128 -1.47 -10.12 -18.99
N GLU A 129 -1.96 -10.68 -20.08
CA GLU A 129 -2.98 -11.74 -20.04
C GLU A 129 -2.52 -12.91 -19.17
N GLN A 130 -1.25 -13.28 -19.28
CA GLN A 130 -0.66 -14.39 -18.51
C GLN A 130 -0.64 -14.09 -17.00
N THR A 131 -0.21 -12.88 -16.60
CA THR A 131 -0.12 -12.51 -15.18
C THR A 131 -1.50 -12.31 -14.57
N ILE A 132 -2.47 -11.82 -15.35
CA ILE A 132 -3.87 -11.72 -14.95
C ILE A 132 -4.47 -13.11 -14.71
N ALA A 133 -4.30 -14.04 -15.65
CA ALA A 133 -4.83 -15.41 -15.50
C ALA A 133 -4.21 -16.16 -14.31
N LYS A 134 -2.92 -15.97 -14.05
CA LYS A 134 -2.23 -16.52 -12.89
C LYS A 134 -2.87 -16.01 -11.59
N GLU A 135 -3.08 -14.71 -11.47
CA GLU A 135 -3.60 -14.09 -10.25
C GLU A 135 -5.07 -14.44 -10.01
N GLN A 136 -5.87 -14.55 -11.06
CA GLN A 136 -7.24 -15.06 -10.95
C GLN A 136 -7.29 -16.47 -10.36
N GLY A 137 -6.31 -17.31 -10.70
CA GLY A 137 -6.17 -18.65 -10.12
C GLY A 137 -5.85 -18.62 -8.62
N ILE A 138 -4.97 -17.72 -8.18
CA ILE A 138 -4.57 -17.56 -6.78
C ILE A 138 -5.76 -17.08 -5.95
N ILE A 139 -6.43 -16.01 -6.37
CA ILE A 139 -7.60 -15.47 -5.67
C ILE A 139 -8.75 -16.47 -5.62
N GLY A 140 -8.95 -17.23 -6.71
CA GLY A 140 -9.93 -18.31 -6.72
C GLY A 140 -9.65 -19.41 -5.69
N GLN A 141 -8.39 -19.67 -5.36
CA GLN A 141 -8.02 -20.59 -4.28
C GLN A 141 -8.24 -19.97 -2.90
N GLU A 142 -7.93 -18.70 -2.71
CA GLU A 142 -8.19 -17.97 -1.47
C GLU A 142 -9.68 -17.97 -1.11
N ILE A 143 -10.54 -17.67 -2.08
CA ILE A 143 -12.00 -17.70 -1.87
C ILE A 143 -12.46 -19.07 -1.38
N LYS A 144 -11.96 -20.14 -1.99
CA LYS A 144 -12.30 -21.51 -1.56
C LYS A 144 -11.85 -21.82 -0.14
N MET A 145 -10.69 -21.32 0.28
CA MET A 145 -10.21 -21.51 1.66
C MET A 145 -11.11 -20.82 2.69
N TYR A 146 -11.74 -19.70 2.35
CA TYR A 146 -12.70 -19.02 3.21
C TYR A 146 -14.07 -19.71 3.25
N ASP A 147 -14.49 -20.33 2.14
CA ASP A 147 -15.76 -21.08 2.08
C ASP A 147 -15.70 -22.40 2.88
N ASP A 148 -14.51 -22.96 3.05
CA ASP A 148 -14.26 -24.22 3.77
C ASP A 148 -13.98 -24.02 5.28
N SER A 149 -14.03 -22.78 5.82
CA SER A 149 -13.73 -22.42 7.22
C SER A 149 -14.98 -22.10 8.00
#